data_101557e7c072f4a31eb0d0cd9ae57c9b
#
_entry.id   101557e7c072f4a31eb0d0cd9ae57c9b
#
_cell.length_a   1.000
_cell.length_b   1.000
_cell.length_c   1.000
_cell.angle_alpha   90.00
_cell.angle_beta   90.00
_cell.angle_gamma   90.00
#
_symmetry.space_group_name_H-M   'P 1'
#
loop_
_entity.id
_entity.type
_entity.pdbx_description
1 polymer ?
#
loop_
_entity_poly.entity_id
_entity_poly.type
_entity_poly.pdbx_seq_one_letter_code
_entity_poly.pdbx_strand_id
1 'polypeptide(L)'
;MKDSGLYDRVVDGDVPLYAVEDEAESADEAVEVRRKVIEEETGASLANVGEYVFDAETATDKNVENMVGGIQIPLGVAGPLRVDGEYASGEYYVPMATTEGALVASTNRGASAATESGGVSSRLFKDSMTRAPVFRVEGVEHAKEVVDWLSESFETVKTAAEETTSHGELVAADPYVAGDSLYLRLSYDTKDAMGMNMATVASRAVSEVVEEETGASLIALSGNMCTDKKPAAINQIEGRGRTVSADVEMERSTVENVLNTTPENVAEVNSRKTLVGSARAGSFGFNAHVSNVLSAVYIATGQDPAQVVEGSMATTTASVKDGDLYFSVTLPAVEVGTVGGGTSLETQNEALSILGVEGGGDPPGGNARAFAEIIGGAAVAGELSLHAALASRHLSESHEKLGR
;
A
#
# COMPACT_ATOMS: atom_id res chain seq x y z
N MET A 1 5.26 49.54 -21.20
CA MET A 1 4.44 48.44 -20.72
C MET A 1 4.95 48.16 -19.30
N LYS A 2 4.09 48.27 -18.29
CA LYS A 2 4.45 47.85 -16.94
C LYS A 2 4.78 46.34 -17.07
N ASP A 3 5.92 45.96 -16.52
CA ASP A 3 6.24 44.54 -16.32
C ASP A 3 5.16 43.99 -15.38
N SER A 4 4.09 43.41 -15.97
CA SER A 4 3.02 42.81 -15.20
C SER A 4 3.63 41.55 -14.54
N GLY A 5 3.56 41.48 -13.21
CA GLY A 5 4.08 40.33 -12.50
C GLY A 5 3.44 39.04 -12.98
N LEU A 6 4.05 37.89 -12.74
CA LEU A 6 3.53 36.58 -13.16
C LEU A 6 2.07 36.39 -12.72
N TYR A 7 1.72 36.83 -11.50
CA TYR A 7 0.35 36.82 -10.99
C TYR A 7 -0.65 37.52 -11.93
N ASP A 8 -0.36 38.78 -12.36
CA ASP A 8 -1.26 39.53 -13.23
C ASP A 8 -1.46 38.83 -14.59
N ARG A 9 -0.38 38.22 -15.13
CA ARG A 9 -0.43 37.45 -16.38
C ARG A 9 -1.30 36.19 -16.27
N VAL A 10 -1.33 35.58 -15.11
CA VAL A 10 -2.20 34.39 -14.84
C VAL A 10 -3.65 34.85 -14.73
N VAL A 11 -3.94 35.92 -13.99
CA VAL A 11 -5.29 36.48 -13.84
C VAL A 11 -5.85 36.98 -15.18
N ASP A 12 -5.02 37.62 -16.02
CA ASP A 12 -5.40 38.09 -17.35
C ASP A 12 -5.58 36.95 -18.37
N GLY A 13 -5.20 35.69 -18.00
CA GLY A 13 -5.31 34.51 -18.85
C GLY A 13 -4.19 34.34 -19.88
N ASP A 14 -3.13 35.14 -19.78
CA ASP A 14 -1.94 35.04 -20.64
C ASP A 14 -1.08 33.79 -20.29
N VAL A 15 -1.11 33.36 -19.04
CA VAL A 15 -0.43 32.13 -18.54
C VAL A 15 -1.46 31.23 -17.88
N PRO A 16 -1.68 30.02 -18.41
CA PRO A 16 -2.59 29.07 -17.76
C PRO A 16 -1.99 28.49 -16.49
N LEU A 17 -2.84 28.12 -15.50
CA LEU A 17 -2.41 27.62 -14.19
C LEU A 17 -1.43 26.44 -14.26
N TYR A 18 -1.55 25.57 -15.27
CA TYR A 18 -0.68 24.41 -15.44
C TYR A 18 0.71 24.75 -15.99
N ALA A 19 0.92 25.96 -16.50
CA ALA A 19 2.20 26.41 -17.05
C ALA A 19 2.91 27.47 -16.19
N VAL A 20 2.45 27.67 -14.96
CA VAL A 20 3.03 28.69 -14.07
C VAL A 20 4.47 28.34 -13.69
N GLU A 21 4.83 27.05 -13.56
CA GLU A 21 6.21 26.65 -13.31
C GLU A 21 7.19 27.05 -14.41
N ASP A 22 6.74 27.03 -15.67
CA ASP A 22 7.59 27.39 -16.83
C ASP A 22 7.97 28.86 -16.85
N GLU A 23 7.22 29.73 -16.15
CA GLU A 23 7.33 31.18 -16.14
C GLU A 23 7.80 31.74 -14.79
N ALA A 24 7.77 30.93 -13.72
CA ALA A 24 8.18 31.33 -12.37
C ALA A 24 9.71 31.27 -12.21
N GLU A 25 10.25 32.09 -11.30
CA GLU A 25 11.66 32.08 -10.96
C GLU A 25 12.03 30.87 -10.05
N SER A 26 11.04 30.31 -9.35
CA SER A 26 11.18 29.16 -8.47
C SER A 26 9.86 28.38 -8.31
N ALA A 27 9.94 27.13 -7.83
CA ALA A 27 8.77 26.34 -7.48
C ALA A 27 7.92 27.02 -6.38
N ASP A 28 8.55 27.63 -5.38
CA ASP A 28 7.83 28.36 -4.33
C ASP A 28 7.04 29.56 -4.88
N GLU A 29 7.59 30.31 -5.83
CA GLU A 29 6.86 31.39 -6.50
C GLU A 29 5.66 30.83 -7.27
N ALA A 30 5.83 29.74 -8.01
CA ALA A 30 4.74 29.10 -8.75
C ALA A 30 3.59 28.68 -7.83
N VAL A 31 3.92 28.04 -6.69
CA VAL A 31 2.97 27.64 -5.65
C VAL A 31 2.24 28.84 -5.06
N GLU A 32 2.97 29.93 -4.73
CA GLU A 32 2.39 31.16 -4.17
C GLU A 32 1.46 31.85 -5.16
N VAL A 33 1.86 32.00 -6.42
CA VAL A 33 1.04 32.61 -7.47
C VAL A 33 -0.26 31.82 -7.66
N ARG A 34 -0.20 30.49 -7.81
CA ARG A 34 -1.41 29.67 -7.93
C ARG A 34 -2.33 29.81 -6.73
N ARG A 35 -1.78 29.76 -5.52
CA ARG A 35 -2.56 29.91 -4.31
C ARG A 35 -3.29 31.24 -4.28
N LYS A 36 -2.63 32.35 -4.59
CA LYS A 36 -3.24 33.69 -4.65
C LYS A 36 -4.38 33.78 -5.69
N VAL A 37 -4.18 33.21 -6.87
CA VAL A 37 -5.22 33.17 -7.90
C VAL A 37 -6.44 32.41 -7.43
N ILE A 38 -6.25 31.22 -6.81
CA ILE A 38 -7.36 30.43 -6.26
C ILE A 38 -8.07 31.15 -5.12
N GLU A 39 -7.33 31.83 -4.24
CA GLU A 39 -7.93 32.64 -3.16
C GLU A 39 -8.81 33.77 -3.73
N GLU A 40 -8.36 34.48 -4.77
CA GLU A 40 -9.12 35.55 -5.38
C GLU A 40 -10.37 35.02 -6.09
N GLU A 41 -10.23 33.99 -6.92
CA GLU A 41 -11.34 33.43 -7.69
C GLU A 41 -12.42 32.78 -6.82
N THR A 42 -12.02 32.16 -5.72
CA THR A 42 -12.94 31.38 -4.87
C THR A 42 -13.41 32.12 -3.62
N GLY A 43 -12.69 33.16 -3.20
CA GLY A 43 -12.88 33.84 -1.93
C GLY A 43 -12.46 33.00 -0.71
N ALA A 44 -11.80 31.86 -0.91
CA ALA A 44 -11.26 31.03 0.16
C ALA A 44 -9.99 31.66 0.74
N SER A 45 -9.69 31.41 2.03
CA SER A 45 -8.39 31.71 2.62
C SER A 45 -7.58 30.43 2.70
N LEU A 46 -6.41 30.38 2.05
CA LEU A 46 -5.52 29.23 2.01
C LEU A 46 -4.26 29.43 2.86
N ALA A 47 -4.31 30.32 3.86
CA ALA A 47 -3.18 30.66 4.69
C ALA A 47 -2.53 29.41 5.34
N ASN A 48 -3.33 28.50 5.91
CA ASN A 48 -2.82 27.27 6.52
C ASN A 48 -2.32 26.24 5.51
N VAL A 49 -2.87 26.23 4.30
CA VAL A 49 -2.39 25.39 3.18
C VAL A 49 -1.02 25.87 2.69
N GLY A 50 -0.75 27.18 2.81
CA GLY A 50 0.54 27.78 2.50
C GLY A 50 1.66 27.50 3.49
N GLU A 51 1.35 26.98 4.68
CA GLU A 51 2.31 26.62 5.72
C GLU A 51 2.70 25.14 5.60
N TYR A 52 3.67 24.82 4.78
CA TYR A 52 4.21 23.47 4.60
C TYR A 52 5.73 23.47 4.81
N VAL A 53 6.31 22.30 5.09
CA VAL A 53 7.73 22.15 5.44
C VAL A 53 8.56 21.40 4.40
N PHE A 54 7.91 20.69 3.47
CA PHE A 54 8.62 19.98 2.42
C PHE A 54 9.06 20.92 1.29
N ASP A 55 10.14 20.52 0.60
CA ASP A 55 10.70 21.26 -0.53
C ASP A 55 9.72 21.29 -1.72
N ALA A 56 9.34 22.50 -2.15
CA ALA A 56 8.37 22.67 -3.24
C ALA A 56 8.88 22.13 -4.59
N GLU A 57 10.19 22.27 -4.87
CA GLU A 57 10.79 21.78 -6.11
C GLU A 57 10.74 20.25 -6.16
N THR A 58 11.12 19.58 -5.06
CA THR A 58 11.01 18.12 -4.95
C THR A 58 9.57 17.63 -5.08
N ALA A 59 8.62 18.33 -4.46
CA ALA A 59 7.21 17.93 -4.48
C ALA A 59 6.60 18.11 -5.87
N THR A 60 6.85 19.22 -6.56
CA THR A 60 6.30 19.49 -7.90
C THR A 60 6.93 18.63 -8.98
N ASP A 61 8.23 18.30 -8.85
CA ASP A 61 8.92 17.42 -9.81
C ASP A 61 8.47 15.96 -9.73
N LYS A 62 8.14 15.46 -8.52
CA LYS A 62 7.97 14.03 -8.28
C LYS A 62 6.59 13.58 -7.81
N ASN A 63 5.80 14.47 -7.20
CA ASN A 63 4.64 14.04 -6.43
C ASN A 63 3.32 14.67 -6.86
N VAL A 64 3.30 15.98 -7.20
CA VAL A 64 2.06 16.70 -7.47
C VAL A 64 2.26 17.85 -8.46
N GLU A 65 1.45 17.88 -9.52
CA GLU A 65 1.38 18.98 -10.47
C GLU A 65 0.45 20.08 -9.91
N ASN A 66 0.64 21.32 -10.39
CA ASN A 66 -0.20 22.48 -10.02
C ASN A 66 -0.31 22.69 -8.50
N MET A 67 0.76 22.48 -7.77
CA MET A 67 0.79 22.60 -6.32
C MET A 67 0.36 23.99 -5.86
N VAL A 68 -0.44 24.05 -4.79
CA VAL A 68 -0.89 25.28 -4.11
C VAL A 68 -0.47 25.34 -2.65
N GLY A 69 0.10 24.27 -2.12
CA GLY A 69 0.55 24.11 -0.74
C GLY A 69 0.41 22.69 -0.22
N GLY A 70 0.36 22.52 1.11
CA GLY A 70 0.32 21.22 1.79
C GLY A 70 -0.93 21.04 2.63
N ILE A 71 -1.42 19.79 2.72
CA ILE A 71 -2.44 19.36 3.69
C ILE A 71 -1.74 18.71 4.87
N GLN A 72 -2.04 19.17 6.08
CA GLN A 72 -1.52 18.62 7.32
C GLN A 72 -2.51 17.61 7.91
N ILE A 73 -2.03 16.40 8.19
CA ILE A 73 -2.79 15.34 8.85
C ILE A 73 -2.12 15.01 10.18
N PRO A 74 -2.86 14.93 11.30
CA PRO A 74 -2.27 14.57 12.60
C PRO A 74 -1.56 13.21 12.54
N LEU A 75 -0.34 13.16 13.06
CA LEU A 75 0.47 11.96 13.18
C LEU A 75 0.45 11.44 14.61
N GLY A 76 0.01 10.20 14.80
CA GLY A 76 0.14 9.46 16.04
C GLY A 76 1.13 8.31 15.89
N VAL A 77 1.47 7.67 17.01
CA VAL A 77 2.37 6.51 17.03
C VAL A 77 1.75 5.40 17.87
N ALA A 78 1.68 4.20 17.32
CA ALA A 78 1.31 3.00 18.07
C ALA A 78 2.55 2.15 18.36
N GLY A 79 2.60 1.51 19.53
CA GLY A 79 3.71 0.65 19.93
C GLY A 79 4.22 0.94 21.36
N PRO A 80 5.32 0.26 21.80
CA PRO A 80 6.14 -0.63 20.98
C PRO A 80 5.39 -1.88 20.54
N LEU A 81 5.59 -2.27 19.27
CA LEU A 81 5.12 -3.50 18.68
C LEU A 81 6.33 -4.41 18.44
N ARG A 82 6.37 -5.55 19.12
CA ARG A 82 7.40 -6.54 18.87
C ARG A 82 7.03 -7.39 17.64
N VAL A 83 7.96 -7.42 16.69
CA VAL A 83 7.86 -8.24 15.47
C VAL A 83 9.01 -9.23 15.45
N ASP A 84 8.72 -10.47 15.15
CA ASP A 84 9.65 -11.55 14.85
C ASP A 84 9.49 -11.90 13.36
N GLY A 85 10.21 -11.17 12.52
CA GLY A 85 10.24 -11.33 11.06
C GLY A 85 11.57 -11.89 10.57
N GLU A 86 11.63 -12.18 9.28
CA GLU A 86 12.88 -12.52 8.60
C GLU A 86 13.73 -11.27 8.35
N TYR A 87 13.06 -10.15 8.02
CA TYR A 87 13.69 -8.86 7.73
C TYR A 87 13.48 -7.86 8.86
N ALA A 88 12.38 -7.95 9.62
CA ALA A 88 12.05 -7.09 10.75
C ALA A 88 12.07 -7.90 12.06
N SER A 89 13.12 -7.75 12.87
CA SER A 89 13.21 -8.40 14.18
C SER A 89 13.53 -7.37 15.26
N GLY A 90 12.57 -7.08 16.14
CA GLY A 90 12.72 -6.08 17.19
C GLY A 90 11.42 -5.47 17.66
N GLU A 91 11.53 -4.29 18.31
CA GLU A 91 10.39 -3.48 18.76
C GLU A 91 10.30 -2.23 17.89
N TYR A 92 9.11 -1.97 17.36
CA TYR A 92 8.86 -0.88 16.43
C TYR A 92 7.77 0.06 16.94
N TYR A 93 7.95 1.35 16.66
CA TYR A 93 6.93 2.36 16.83
C TYR A 93 6.33 2.66 15.46
N VAL A 94 5.01 2.41 15.30
CA VAL A 94 4.32 2.51 14.01
C VAL A 94 3.69 3.89 13.86
N PRO A 95 4.20 4.74 12.93
CA PRO A 95 3.60 6.04 12.66
C PRO A 95 2.28 5.87 11.92
N MET A 96 1.27 6.62 12.35
CA MET A 96 -0.10 6.55 11.83
C MET A 96 -0.65 7.96 11.63
N ALA A 97 -0.78 8.41 10.38
CA ALA A 97 -1.41 9.68 10.03
C ALA A 97 -2.91 9.46 9.82
N THR A 98 -3.75 10.07 10.65
CA THR A 98 -5.21 9.82 10.60
C THR A 98 -6.01 10.97 11.18
N THR A 99 -7.25 11.10 10.70
CA THR A 99 -8.29 11.96 11.28
C THR A 99 -9.35 11.14 12.02
N GLU A 100 -9.21 9.80 12.05
CA GLU A 100 -10.13 8.92 12.75
C GLU A 100 -9.76 8.82 14.24
N GLY A 101 -10.69 9.20 15.11
CA GLY A 101 -10.52 9.05 16.56
C GLY A 101 -10.43 7.58 16.98
N ALA A 102 -9.64 7.31 18.01
CA ALA A 102 -9.40 5.99 18.61
C ALA A 102 -8.60 4.98 17.78
N LEU A 103 -8.30 5.20 16.49
CA LEU A 103 -7.53 4.25 15.68
C LEU A 103 -6.16 3.96 16.27
N VAL A 104 -5.39 5.01 16.57
CA VAL A 104 -4.03 4.87 17.14
C VAL A 104 -4.08 4.18 18.51
N ALA A 105 -5.01 4.58 19.37
CA ALA A 105 -5.19 3.97 20.70
C ALA A 105 -5.60 2.50 20.61
N SER A 106 -6.47 2.15 19.64
CA SER A 106 -6.89 0.78 19.40
C SER A 106 -5.71 -0.08 18.91
N THR A 107 -4.97 0.39 17.91
CA THR A 107 -3.78 -0.31 17.41
C THR A 107 -2.72 -0.46 18.50
N ASN A 108 -2.50 0.59 19.32
CA ASN A 108 -1.57 0.54 20.44
C ASN A 108 -1.94 -0.52 21.48
N ARG A 109 -3.25 -0.68 21.82
CA ARG A 109 -3.71 -1.74 22.72
C ARG A 109 -3.42 -3.12 22.17
N GLY A 110 -3.66 -3.35 20.87
CA GLY A 110 -3.32 -4.62 20.22
C GLY A 110 -1.82 -4.88 20.15
N ALA A 111 -1.02 -3.84 19.89
CA ALA A 111 0.44 -3.92 19.91
C ALA A 111 0.96 -4.31 21.29
N SER A 112 0.43 -3.70 22.36
CA SER A 112 0.79 -4.05 23.76
C SER A 112 0.45 -5.50 24.08
N ALA A 113 -0.77 -5.95 23.74
CA ALA A 113 -1.20 -7.32 23.97
C ALA A 113 -0.35 -8.34 23.19
N ALA A 114 -0.04 -8.07 21.93
CA ALA A 114 0.80 -8.91 21.10
C ALA A 114 2.26 -8.94 21.63
N THR A 115 2.81 -7.81 22.03
CA THR A 115 4.17 -7.71 22.58
C THR A 115 4.30 -8.46 23.90
N GLU A 116 3.30 -8.35 24.79
CA GLU A 116 3.24 -9.12 26.05
C GLU A 116 3.16 -10.63 25.79
N SER A 117 2.59 -11.05 24.67
CA SER A 117 2.50 -12.45 24.25
C SER A 117 3.76 -12.98 23.52
N GLY A 118 4.84 -12.21 23.48
CA GLY A 118 6.10 -12.58 22.84
C GLY A 118 6.35 -11.93 21.49
N GLY A 119 5.39 -11.20 20.96
CA GLY A 119 5.47 -10.49 19.67
C GLY A 119 4.64 -11.14 18.56
N VAL A 120 4.61 -10.48 17.42
CA VAL A 120 3.94 -10.97 16.20
C VAL A 120 4.98 -11.66 15.32
N SER A 121 4.76 -12.91 14.95
CA SER A 121 5.50 -13.56 13.87
C SER A 121 5.01 -13.03 12.54
N SER A 122 5.91 -12.54 11.68
CA SER A 122 5.56 -11.98 10.36
C SER A 122 6.50 -12.51 9.28
N ARG A 123 5.95 -12.97 8.16
CA ARG A 123 6.75 -13.57 7.07
C ARG A 123 6.22 -13.13 5.70
N LEU A 124 7.16 -12.94 4.77
CA LEU A 124 6.85 -12.72 3.36
C LEU A 124 6.73 -14.07 2.64
N PHE A 125 5.70 -14.19 1.81
CA PHE A 125 5.50 -15.38 0.97
C PHE A 125 5.67 -15.08 -0.52
N LYS A 126 5.45 -13.83 -0.94
CA LYS A 126 5.70 -13.33 -2.29
C LYS A 126 6.27 -11.92 -2.20
N ASP A 127 7.13 -11.58 -3.15
CA ASP A 127 7.74 -10.25 -3.27
C ASP A 127 7.93 -9.93 -4.76
N SER A 128 6.88 -9.41 -5.40
CA SER A 128 6.96 -8.96 -6.79
C SER A 128 5.84 -7.97 -7.12
N MET A 129 6.22 -6.85 -7.70
CA MET A 129 5.29 -5.89 -8.29
C MET A 129 4.85 -6.37 -9.68
N THR A 130 3.60 -6.10 -10.06
CA THR A 130 3.07 -6.57 -11.33
C THR A 130 2.62 -5.46 -12.26
N ARG A 131 2.83 -5.68 -13.56
CA ARG A 131 2.20 -4.95 -14.66
C ARG A 131 1.70 -5.96 -15.69
N ALA A 132 0.57 -5.65 -16.36
CA ALA A 132 -0.03 -6.60 -17.28
C ALA A 132 -0.46 -5.92 -18.58
N PRO A 133 0.43 -5.78 -19.58
CA PRO A 133 0.03 -5.34 -20.92
C PRO A 133 -0.98 -6.30 -21.54
N VAL A 134 -1.82 -5.75 -22.41
CA VAL A 134 -2.78 -6.52 -23.20
C VAL A 134 -2.48 -6.35 -24.68
N PHE A 135 -2.44 -7.49 -25.39
CA PHE A 135 -2.19 -7.59 -26.82
C PHE A 135 -3.42 -8.11 -27.53
N ARG A 136 -3.63 -7.64 -28.75
CA ARG A 136 -4.51 -8.25 -29.71
C ARG A 136 -3.72 -9.27 -30.54
N VAL A 137 -4.28 -10.47 -30.68
CA VAL A 137 -3.78 -11.55 -31.54
C VAL A 137 -4.80 -11.87 -32.64
N GLU A 138 -4.42 -12.57 -33.70
CA GLU A 138 -5.33 -12.90 -34.82
C GLU A 138 -6.40 -13.94 -34.47
N GLY A 139 -6.21 -14.65 -33.34
CA GLY A 139 -7.12 -15.67 -32.84
C GLY A 139 -6.41 -16.64 -31.90
N VAL A 140 -7.10 -17.69 -31.50
CA VAL A 140 -6.60 -18.62 -30.47
C VAL A 140 -5.36 -19.43 -30.90
N GLU A 141 -5.18 -19.67 -32.20
CA GLU A 141 -3.98 -20.33 -32.72
C GLU A 141 -2.76 -19.41 -32.56
N HIS A 142 -2.87 -18.15 -33.04
CA HIS A 142 -1.82 -17.16 -32.84
C HIS A 142 -1.55 -16.89 -31.34
N ALA A 143 -2.61 -16.81 -30.51
CA ALA A 143 -2.43 -16.71 -29.05
C ALA A 143 -1.58 -17.85 -28.48
N LYS A 144 -1.80 -19.07 -28.96
CA LYS A 144 -1.02 -20.25 -28.54
C LYS A 144 0.44 -20.15 -28.98
N GLU A 145 0.69 -19.71 -30.21
CA GLU A 145 2.05 -19.49 -30.72
C GLU A 145 2.80 -18.45 -29.87
N VAL A 146 2.15 -17.33 -29.51
CA VAL A 146 2.74 -16.32 -28.64
C VAL A 146 3.04 -16.87 -27.23
N VAL A 147 2.13 -17.66 -26.66
CA VAL A 147 2.33 -18.30 -25.35
C VAL A 147 3.51 -19.28 -25.37
N ASP A 148 3.63 -20.09 -26.44
CA ASP A 148 4.72 -21.04 -26.59
C ASP A 148 6.05 -20.29 -26.76
N TRP A 149 6.09 -19.25 -27.61
CA TRP A 149 7.24 -18.39 -27.77
C TRP A 149 7.70 -17.73 -26.46
N LEU A 150 6.76 -17.20 -25.67
CA LEU A 150 7.07 -16.62 -24.35
C LEU A 150 7.73 -17.63 -23.42
N SER A 151 7.27 -18.89 -23.43
CA SER A 151 7.86 -19.96 -22.62
C SER A 151 9.29 -20.32 -23.05
N GLU A 152 9.54 -20.32 -24.37
CA GLU A 152 10.84 -20.67 -24.95
C GLU A 152 11.84 -19.50 -24.89
N SER A 153 11.34 -18.24 -24.89
CA SER A 153 12.10 -17.01 -25.04
C SER A 153 12.06 -16.13 -23.79
N PHE A 154 11.80 -16.70 -22.60
CA PHE A 154 11.72 -15.93 -21.35
C PHE A 154 12.97 -15.05 -21.10
N GLU A 155 14.15 -15.57 -21.35
CA GLU A 155 15.41 -14.82 -21.18
C GLU A 155 15.50 -13.60 -22.13
N THR A 156 14.88 -13.65 -23.30
CA THR A 156 14.83 -12.52 -24.24
C THR A 156 13.98 -11.39 -23.66
N VAL A 157 12.78 -11.70 -23.17
CA VAL A 157 11.91 -10.69 -22.55
C VAL A 157 12.47 -10.19 -21.22
N LYS A 158 13.16 -11.06 -20.45
CA LYS A 158 13.86 -10.69 -19.22
C LYS A 158 14.96 -9.67 -19.52
N THR A 159 15.80 -9.93 -20.51
CA THR A 159 16.86 -9.02 -20.93
C THR A 159 16.31 -7.65 -21.32
N ALA A 160 15.26 -7.62 -22.14
CA ALA A 160 14.62 -6.36 -22.54
C ALA A 160 14.06 -5.55 -21.36
N ALA A 161 13.48 -6.24 -20.37
CA ALA A 161 13.02 -5.59 -19.15
C ALA A 161 14.17 -5.01 -18.33
N GLU A 162 15.25 -5.76 -18.14
CA GLU A 162 16.38 -5.42 -17.27
C GLU A 162 17.30 -4.35 -17.85
N GLU A 163 17.37 -4.22 -19.18
CA GLU A 163 18.08 -3.11 -19.83
C GLU A 163 17.48 -1.74 -19.50
N THR A 164 16.26 -1.68 -19.04
CA THR A 164 15.59 -0.42 -18.69
C THR A 164 15.87 0.06 -17.26
N THR A 165 16.48 -0.76 -16.42
CA THR A 165 16.68 -0.49 -14.99
C THR A 165 18.02 -1.02 -14.50
N SER A 166 18.59 -0.35 -13.49
CA SER A 166 19.81 -0.84 -12.82
C SER A 166 19.52 -1.66 -11.55
N HIS A 167 18.25 -1.77 -11.13
CA HIS A 167 17.88 -2.34 -9.83
C HIS A 167 16.75 -3.37 -9.89
N GLY A 168 15.91 -3.33 -10.92
CA GLY A 168 14.77 -4.24 -11.06
C GLY A 168 15.11 -5.51 -11.80
N GLU A 169 14.37 -6.59 -11.53
CA GLU A 169 14.52 -7.88 -12.18
C GLU A 169 13.16 -8.43 -12.60
N LEU A 170 13.00 -8.89 -13.85
CA LEU A 170 11.81 -9.63 -14.27
C LEU A 170 11.88 -11.07 -13.74
N VAL A 171 10.92 -11.45 -12.90
CA VAL A 171 10.92 -12.78 -12.25
C VAL A 171 9.91 -13.75 -12.85
N ALA A 172 8.84 -13.25 -13.49
CA ALA A 172 7.86 -14.08 -14.17
C ALA A 172 7.11 -13.32 -15.28
N ALA A 173 6.57 -14.08 -16.25
CA ALA A 173 5.74 -13.59 -17.34
C ALA A 173 4.59 -14.58 -17.60
N ASP A 174 3.43 -14.33 -16.99
CA ASP A 174 2.30 -15.25 -16.99
C ASP A 174 1.25 -14.81 -18.03
N PRO A 175 1.01 -15.59 -19.10
CA PRO A 175 0.03 -15.27 -20.12
C PRO A 175 -1.37 -15.71 -19.71
N TYR A 176 -2.38 -14.85 -19.98
CA TYR A 176 -3.80 -15.13 -19.86
C TYR A 176 -4.50 -14.83 -21.18
N VAL A 177 -5.23 -15.80 -21.74
CA VAL A 177 -5.86 -15.68 -23.06
C VAL A 177 -7.38 -15.63 -22.91
N ALA A 178 -8.02 -14.70 -23.64
CA ALA A 178 -9.44 -14.58 -23.78
C ALA A 178 -9.80 -14.23 -25.23
N GLY A 179 -10.07 -15.25 -26.06
CA GLY A 179 -10.34 -15.05 -27.48
C GLY A 179 -9.13 -14.50 -28.24
N ASP A 180 -9.27 -13.32 -28.80
CA ASP A 180 -8.21 -12.57 -29.52
C ASP A 180 -7.42 -11.61 -28.63
N SER A 181 -7.59 -11.71 -27.33
CA SER A 181 -6.91 -10.88 -26.34
C SER A 181 -5.94 -11.73 -25.51
N LEU A 182 -4.68 -11.34 -25.50
CA LEU A 182 -3.62 -11.94 -24.66
C LEU A 182 -3.17 -10.91 -23.64
N TYR A 183 -3.29 -11.25 -22.37
CA TYR A 183 -2.80 -10.48 -21.25
C TYR A 183 -1.52 -11.11 -20.75
N LEU A 184 -0.46 -10.34 -20.63
CA LEU A 184 0.84 -10.81 -20.13
C LEU A 184 1.12 -10.21 -18.76
N ARG A 185 0.87 -10.99 -17.68
CA ARG A 185 1.13 -10.54 -16.32
C ARG A 185 2.60 -10.70 -15.98
N LEU A 186 3.32 -9.59 -16.04
CA LEU A 186 4.75 -9.49 -15.74
C LEU A 186 4.93 -9.21 -14.25
N SER A 187 5.85 -9.93 -13.62
CA SER A 187 6.19 -9.81 -12.21
C SER A 187 7.64 -9.38 -12.04
N TYR A 188 7.87 -8.35 -11.22
CA TYR A 188 9.17 -7.70 -11.05
C TYR A 188 9.60 -7.67 -9.57
N ASP A 189 10.82 -8.07 -9.26
CA ASP A 189 11.49 -7.71 -8.01
C ASP A 189 11.94 -6.24 -8.12
N THR A 190 11.39 -5.37 -7.29
CA THR A 190 11.61 -3.94 -7.31
C THR A 190 12.51 -3.43 -6.18
N LYS A 191 13.11 -4.36 -5.43
CA LYS A 191 13.98 -4.09 -4.28
C LYS A 191 13.28 -3.17 -3.25
N ASP A 192 13.87 -2.02 -2.91
CA ASP A 192 13.33 -1.10 -1.91
C ASP A 192 12.30 -0.11 -2.47
N ALA A 193 12.10 -0.05 -3.78
CA ALA A 193 11.03 0.73 -4.38
C ALA A 193 9.69 -0.02 -4.37
N MET A 194 8.56 0.71 -4.31
CA MET A 194 7.26 0.14 -4.67
C MET A 194 7.23 -0.30 -6.14
N GLY A 195 7.91 0.45 -7.03
CA GLY A 195 8.36 0.00 -8.33
C GLY A 195 7.36 0.14 -9.48
N MET A 196 6.23 0.82 -9.32
CA MET A 196 5.18 0.90 -10.35
C MET A 196 5.66 1.57 -11.64
N ASN A 197 6.42 2.66 -11.53
CA ASN A 197 7.01 3.37 -12.68
C ASN A 197 8.02 2.48 -13.41
N MET A 198 8.92 1.86 -12.66
CA MET A 198 9.92 0.93 -13.22
C MET A 198 9.24 -0.24 -13.94
N ALA A 199 8.26 -0.88 -13.31
CA ALA A 199 7.49 -1.97 -13.91
C ALA A 199 6.78 -1.53 -15.21
N THR A 200 6.29 -0.28 -15.27
CA THR A 200 5.64 0.26 -16.48
C THR A 200 6.64 0.46 -17.62
N VAL A 201 7.82 1.03 -17.34
CA VAL A 201 8.87 1.24 -18.33
C VAL A 201 9.40 -0.11 -18.84
N ALA A 202 9.71 -1.04 -17.94
CA ALA A 202 10.15 -2.38 -18.28
C ALA A 202 9.10 -3.16 -19.10
N SER A 203 7.81 -3.06 -18.73
CA SER A 203 6.73 -3.71 -19.50
C SER A 203 6.57 -3.13 -20.90
N ARG A 204 6.92 -1.86 -21.13
CA ARG A 204 6.94 -1.28 -22.48
C ARG A 204 8.01 -1.97 -23.32
N ALA A 205 9.24 -2.06 -22.83
CA ALA A 205 10.33 -2.71 -23.55
C ALA A 205 10.02 -4.19 -23.85
N VAL A 206 9.48 -4.92 -22.87
CA VAL A 206 8.99 -6.29 -23.09
C VAL A 206 7.92 -6.33 -24.18
N SER A 207 6.98 -5.38 -24.19
CA SER A 207 5.90 -5.35 -25.17
C SER A 207 6.41 -5.11 -26.60
N GLU A 208 7.40 -4.26 -26.77
CA GLU A 208 8.04 -4.00 -28.07
C GLU A 208 8.69 -5.29 -28.64
N VAL A 209 9.37 -6.05 -27.80
CA VAL A 209 9.96 -7.35 -28.19
C VAL A 209 8.87 -8.37 -28.54
N VAL A 210 7.79 -8.44 -27.76
CA VAL A 210 6.65 -9.35 -28.05
C VAL A 210 6.00 -8.99 -29.40
N GLU A 211 5.80 -7.70 -29.70
CA GLU A 211 5.24 -7.25 -31.00
C GLU A 211 6.17 -7.64 -32.16
N GLU A 212 7.47 -7.41 -32.03
CA GLU A 212 8.46 -7.67 -33.07
C GLU A 212 8.59 -9.15 -33.40
N GLU A 213 8.65 -9.99 -32.36
CA GLU A 213 8.94 -11.41 -32.51
C GLU A 213 7.70 -12.26 -32.83
N THR A 214 6.50 -11.79 -32.46
CA THR A 214 5.29 -12.61 -32.57
C THR A 214 4.21 -12.04 -33.49
N GLY A 215 4.31 -10.74 -33.83
CA GLY A 215 3.26 -10.05 -34.60
C GLY A 215 1.98 -9.73 -33.80
N ALA A 216 1.95 -10.01 -32.49
CA ALA A 216 0.89 -9.52 -31.61
C ALA A 216 0.92 -7.99 -31.55
N SER A 217 -0.23 -7.33 -31.39
CA SER A 217 -0.29 -5.86 -31.33
C SER A 217 -0.61 -5.38 -29.92
N LEU A 218 0.26 -4.56 -29.31
CA LEU A 218 0.01 -3.94 -28.02
C LEU A 218 -1.19 -2.99 -28.07
N ILE A 219 -2.16 -3.19 -27.18
CA ILE A 219 -3.33 -2.34 -27.05
C ILE A 219 -3.16 -1.37 -25.89
N ALA A 220 -2.67 -1.85 -24.75
CA ALA A 220 -2.40 -1.03 -23.58
C ALA A 220 -1.35 -1.69 -22.68
N LEU A 221 -0.53 -0.88 -22.00
CA LEU A 221 0.44 -1.35 -21.00
C LEU A 221 -0.23 -1.86 -19.71
N SER A 222 -1.53 -1.60 -19.51
CA SER A 222 -2.31 -2.15 -18.42
C SER A 222 -3.64 -2.68 -18.94
N GLY A 223 -3.74 -3.99 -19.08
CA GLY A 223 -4.96 -4.73 -19.41
C GLY A 223 -5.75 -5.18 -18.18
N ASN A 224 -5.49 -4.62 -17.01
CA ASN A 224 -6.12 -4.94 -15.73
C ASN A 224 -5.90 -6.36 -15.17
N MET A 225 -5.05 -7.20 -15.76
CA MET A 225 -4.62 -8.46 -15.13
C MET A 225 -3.58 -8.23 -14.01
N CYS A 226 -3.02 -7.01 -13.88
CA CYS A 226 -2.32 -6.54 -12.69
C CYS A 226 -3.26 -5.99 -11.62
N THR A 227 -4.49 -5.61 -12.01
CA THR A 227 -5.56 -5.05 -11.17
C THR A 227 -5.09 -3.92 -10.23
N ASP A 228 -4.29 -3.01 -10.78
CA ASP A 228 -3.79 -1.83 -10.08
C ASP A 228 -4.95 -0.96 -9.55
N LYS A 229 -4.93 -0.73 -8.23
CA LYS A 229 -5.92 0.12 -7.50
C LYS A 229 -7.37 -0.39 -7.64
N LYS A 230 -7.56 -1.70 -7.70
CA LYS A 230 -8.87 -2.37 -7.78
C LYS A 230 -8.89 -3.64 -6.94
N PRO A 231 -10.02 -3.92 -6.24
CA PRO A 231 -10.19 -5.19 -5.55
C PRO A 231 -10.43 -6.30 -6.58
N ALA A 232 -9.61 -7.34 -6.59
CA ALA A 232 -9.73 -8.44 -7.52
C ALA A 232 -9.19 -9.77 -6.98
N ALA A 233 -9.85 -10.87 -7.34
CA ALA A 233 -9.49 -12.20 -6.88
C ALA A 233 -8.06 -12.61 -7.28
N ILE A 234 -7.58 -12.19 -8.46
CA ILE A 234 -6.23 -12.53 -8.90
C ILE A 234 -5.15 -12.02 -7.93
N ASN A 235 -5.29 -10.80 -7.42
CA ASN A 235 -4.33 -10.25 -6.44
C ASN A 235 -4.45 -10.92 -5.08
N GLN A 236 -5.62 -11.45 -4.73
CA GLN A 236 -5.80 -12.22 -3.50
C GLN A 236 -5.11 -13.59 -3.57
N ILE A 237 -5.04 -14.20 -4.75
CA ILE A 237 -4.45 -15.52 -4.98
C ILE A 237 -2.98 -15.41 -5.37
N GLU A 238 -2.69 -14.60 -6.38
CA GLU A 238 -1.34 -14.46 -6.94
C GLU A 238 -0.49 -13.42 -6.22
N GLY A 239 -1.11 -12.56 -5.41
CA GLY A 239 -0.42 -11.45 -4.76
C GLY A 239 -0.09 -10.30 -5.73
N ARG A 240 0.32 -9.16 -5.16
CA ARG A 240 0.87 -8.00 -5.86
C ARG A 240 1.68 -7.16 -4.87
N GLY A 241 2.90 -6.75 -5.23
CA GLY A 241 3.85 -6.25 -4.24
C GLY A 241 4.26 -7.39 -3.30
N ARG A 242 4.07 -7.22 -2.00
CA ARG A 242 4.46 -8.24 -1.01
C ARG A 242 3.24 -8.94 -0.42
N THR A 243 3.27 -10.27 -0.40
CA THR A 243 2.28 -11.05 0.34
C THR A 243 2.85 -11.34 1.73
N VAL A 244 2.19 -10.83 2.75
CA VAL A 244 2.61 -10.97 4.15
C VAL A 244 1.57 -11.76 4.92
N SER A 245 2.02 -12.74 5.70
CA SER A 245 1.18 -13.38 6.72
C SER A 245 1.82 -13.17 8.08
N ALA A 246 1.01 -12.72 9.03
CA ALA A 246 1.45 -12.44 10.39
C ALA A 246 0.49 -13.03 11.41
N ASP A 247 1.02 -13.55 12.52
CA ASP A 247 0.24 -14.17 13.57
C ASP A 247 0.78 -13.90 14.98
N VAL A 248 -0.08 -14.17 15.96
CA VAL A 248 0.27 -14.20 17.37
C VAL A 248 -0.47 -15.34 18.07
N GLU A 249 0.24 -16.10 18.92
CA GLU A 249 -0.35 -16.97 19.91
C GLU A 249 -0.38 -16.27 21.28
N MET A 250 -1.53 -16.25 21.93
CA MET A 250 -1.76 -15.44 23.11
C MET A 250 -2.39 -16.29 24.21
N GLU A 251 -1.74 -16.37 25.35
CA GLU A 251 -2.28 -17.06 26.52
C GLU A 251 -3.65 -16.47 26.90
N ARG A 252 -4.58 -17.33 27.32
CA ARG A 252 -5.91 -16.93 27.82
C ARG A 252 -5.84 -15.78 28.81
N SER A 253 -4.88 -15.85 29.73
CA SER A 253 -4.69 -14.84 30.76
C SER A 253 -4.41 -13.45 30.20
N THR A 254 -3.63 -13.34 29.13
CA THR A 254 -3.35 -12.07 28.43
C THR A 254 -4.61 -11.57 27.71
N VAL A 255 -5.36 -12.45 27.02
CA VAL A 255 -6.64 -12.07 26.38
C VAL A 255 -7.63 -11.54 27.41
N GLU A 256 -7.75 -12.18 28.57
CA GLU A 256 -8.68 -11.77 29.62
C GLU A 256 -8.24 -10.46 30.30
N ASN A 257 -6.95 -10.31 30.63
CA ASN A 257 -6.44 -9.17 31.38
C ASN A 257 -6.20 -7.91 30.54
N VAL A 258 -5.72 -8.04 29.30
CA VAL A 258 -5.36 -6.90 28.44
C VAL A 258 -6.50 -6.54 27.50
N LEU A 259 -7.16 -7.56 26.92
CA LEU A 259 -8.21 -7.35 25.93
C LEU A 259 -9.64 -7.38 26.53
N ASN A 260 -9.78 -7.77 27.81
CA ASN A 260 -11.04 -7.83 28.54
C ASN A 260 -12.10 -8.71 27.84
N THR A 261 -11.71 -9.84 27.31
CA THR A 261 -12.58 -10.80 26.61
C THR A 261 -12.00 -12.21 26.75
N THR A 262 -12.53 -13.20 26.02
CA THR A 262 -12.00 -14.56 26.03
C THR A 262 -11.58 -15.01 24.63
N PRO A 263 -10.66 -15.97 24.47
CA PRO A 263 -10.30 -16.53 23.17
C PRO A 263 -11.50 -17.00 22.36
N GLU A 264 -12.49 -17.63 22.99
CA GLU A 264 -13.70 -18.13 22.36
C GLU A 264 -14.55 -16.99 21.77
N ASN A 265 -14.70 -15.89 22.50
CA ASN A 265 -15.48 -14.74 22.05
C ASN A 265 -14.80 -14.04 20.85
N VAL A 266 -13.48 -13.91 20.86
CA VAL A 266 -12.71 -13.39 19.71
C VAL A 266 -12.88 -14.28 18.49
N ALA A 267 -12.74 -15.61 18.66
CA ALA A 267 -12.92 -16.57 17.57
C ALA A 267 -14.37 -16.57 17.03
N GLU A 268 -15.37 -16.40 17.88
CA GLU A 268 -16.76 -16.31 17.46
C GLU A 268 -17.04 -15.04 16.66
N VAL A 269 -16.54 -13.87 17.10
CA VAL A 269 -16.64 -12.61 16.34
C VAL A 269 -15.95 -12.77 14.98
N ASN A 270 -14.75 -13.33 14.93
CA ASN A 270 -14.06 -13.60 13.67
C ASN A 270 -14.89 -14.49 12.73
N SER A 271 -15.37 -15.62 13.22
CA SER A 271 -16.16 -16.56 12.43
C SER A 271 -17.43 -15.91 11.86
N ARG A 272 -18.25 -15.27 12.72
CA ARG A 272 -19.56 -14.77 12.32
C ARG A 272 -19.50 -13.45 11.56
N LYS A 273 -18.70 -12.48 12.03
CA LYS A 273 -18.57 -11.16 11.40
C LYS A 273 -17.62 -11.23 10.22
N THR A 274 -16.37 -11.64 10.50
CA THR A 274 -15.26 -11.44 9.57
C THR A 274 -15.29 -12.46 8.44
N LEU A 275 -15.57 -13.73 8.72
CA LEU A 275 -15.62 -14.76 7.67
C LEU A 275 -17.03 -14.90 7.06
N VAL A 276 -18.02 -15.30 7.83
CA VAL A 276 -19.36 -15.58 7.28
C VAL A 276 -20.05 -14.30 6.81
N GLY A 277 -19.96 -13.21 7.58
CA GLY A 277 -20.54 -11.91 7.23
C GLY A 277 -19.95 -11.36 5.94
N SER A 278 -18.62 -11.36 5.79
CA SER A 278 -17.92 -10.90 4.58
C SER A 278 -18.24 -11.77 3.37
N ALA A 279 -18.23 -13.10 3.54
CA ALA A 279 -18.60 -14.04 2.47
C ALA A 279 -20.05 -13.81 2.00
N ARG A 280 -20.97 -13.63 2.95
CA ARG A 280 -22.39 -13.35 2.65
C ARG A 280 -22.61 -12.02 1.93
N ALA A 281 -21.78 -11.02 2.27
CA ALA A 281 -21.77 -9.71 1.62
C ALA A 281 -21.08 -9.71 0.24
N GLY A 282 -20.34 -10.76 -0.13
CA GLY A 282 -19.54 -10.82 -1.35
C GLY A 282 -18.29 -9.94 -1.30
N SER A 283 -17.73 -9.75 -0.09
CA SER A 283 -16.49 -8.98 0.09
C SER A 283 -15.28 -9.72 -0.46
N PHE A 284 -14.32 -9.01 -1.04
CA PHE A 284 -12.98 -9.54 -1.34
C PHE A 284 -12.06 -9.54 -0.12
N GLY A 285 -12.31 -8.69 0.87
CA GLY A 285 -11.60 -8.67 2.15
C GLY A 285 -12.39 -9.38 3.25
N PHE A 286 -11.71 -10.24 4.02
CA PHE A 286 -12.25 -10.99 5.16
C PHE A 286 -11.55 -10.50 6.43
N ASN A 287 -11.74 -9.24 6.77
CA ASN A 287 -11.13 -8.55 7.90
C ASN A 287 -12.09 -7.54 8.52
N ALA A 288 -11.73 -6.92 9.63
CA ALA A 288 -12.58 -5.96 10.30
C ALA A 288 -12.32 -4.52 9.86
N HIS A 289 -11.04 -4.10 9.77
CA HIS A 289 -10.66 -2.73 9.43
C HIS A 289 -9.20 -2.56 8.96
N VAL A 290 -8.62 -3.55 8.32
CA VAL A 290 -7.22 -3.49 7.82
C VAL A 290 -6.98 -2.21 7.01
N SER A 291 -7.96 -1.75 6.23
CA SER A 291 -7.87 -0.50 5.47
C SER A 291 -7.55 0.72 6.34
N ASN A 292 -8.07 0.80 7.57
CA ASN A 292 -7.77 1.91 8.49
C ASN A 292 -6.30 1.94 8.88
N VAL A 293 -5.74 0.78 9.23
CA VAL A 293 -4.32 0.66 9.62
C VAL A 293 -3.43 0.99 8.42
N LEU A 294 -3.70 0.39 7.25
CA LEU A 294 -2.92 0.64 6.04
C LEU A 294 -2.98 2.09 5.60
N SER A 295 -4.17 2.72 5.58
CA SER A 295 -4.31 4.12 5.20
C SER A 295 -3.49 5.04 6.08
N ALA A 296 -3.55 4.83 7.41
CA ALA A 296 -2.81 5.64 8.36
C ALA A 296 -1.29 5.49 8.21
N VAL A 297 -0.80 4.28 7.99
CA VAL A 297 0.63 4.01 7.76
C VAL A 297 1.07 4.54 6.40
N TYR A 298 0.29 4.33 5.33
CA TYR A 298 0.63 4.74 3.98
C TYR A 298 0.73 6.26 3.85
N ILE A 299 -0.23 7.00 4.43
CA ILE A 299 -0.17 8.46 4.44
C ILE A 299 1.04 8.95 5.25
N ALA A 300 1.28 8.35 6.42
CA ALA A 300 2.41 8.73 7.27
C ALA A 300 3.77 8.54 6.58
N THR A 301 3.92 7.52 5.75
CA THR A 301 5.21 7.07 5.19
C THR A 301 5.38 7.37 3.69
N GLY A 302 4.48 8.19 3.11
CA GLY A 302 4.56 8.60 1.71
C GLY A 302 4.31 7.49 0.69
N GLN A 303 3.55 6.45 1.08
CA GLN A 303 3.10 5.41 0.16
C GLN A 303 1.92 5.91 -0.68
N ASP A 304 1.66 5.26 -1.82
CA ASP A 304 0.47 5.56 -2.62
C ASP A 304 -0.81 5.14 -1.88
N PRO A 305 -1.65 6.08 -1.41
CA PRO A 305 -2.83 5.74 -0.62
C PRO A 305 -3.88 4.94 -1.41
N ALA A 306 -3.86 5.00 -2.74
CA ALA A 306 -4.78 4.21 -3.56
C ALA A 306 -4.51 2.70 -3.50
N GLN A 307 -3.29 2.29 -3.14
CA GLN A 307 -2.92 0.88 -2.97
C GLN A 307 -3.54 0.24 -1.71
N VAL A 308 -4.17 1.02 -0.85
CA VAL A 308 -5.02 0.49 0.24
C VAL A 308 -6.15 -0.39 -0.30
N VAL A 309 -6.59 -0.17 -1.53
CA VAL A 309 -7.65 -0.98 -2.16
C VAL A 309 -7.26 -2.45 -2.22
N GLU A 310 -6.06 -2.77 -2.74
CA GLU A 310 -5.56 -4.14 -2.80
C GLU A 310 -5.12 -4.66 -1.44
N GLY A 311 -4.40 -3.85 -0.68
CA GLY A 311 -3.92 -4.22 0.65
C GLY A 311 -5.05 -4.58 1.62
N SER A 312 -6.21 -3.93 1.49
CA SER A 312 -7.39 -4.19 2.33
C SER A 312 -8.12 -5.50 2.02
N MET A 313 -7.75 -6.24 0.95
CA MET A 313 -8.27 -7.58 0.67
C MET A 313 -7.71 -8.65 1.62
N ALA A 314 -7.20 -8.27 2.76
CA ALA A 314 -6.65 -9.16 3.78
C ALA A 314 -7.68 -10.15 4.32
N THR A 315 -7.16 -11.27 4.82
CA THR A 315 -7.94 -12.30 5.52
C THR A 315 -7.48 -12.40 6.96
N THR A 316 -8.39 -12.21 7.91
CA THR A 316 -8.17 -12.37 9.35
C THR A 316 -8.74 -13.69 9.82
N THR A 317 -7.97 -14.48 10.55
CA THR A 317 -8.44 -15.73 11.18
C THR A 317 -8.19 -15.73 12.68
N ALA A 318 -9.08 -16.39 13.42
CA ALA A 318 -8.94 -16.61 14.86
C ALA A 318 -9.43 -18.00 15.23
N SER A 319 -8.71 -18.68 16.11
CA SER A 319 -9.09 -19.99 16.63
C SER A 319 -8.60 -20.16 18.08
N VAL A 320 -9.21 -21.10 18.79
CA VAL A 320 -8.75 -21.50 20.12
C VAL A 320 -7.91 -22.76 19.99
N LYS A 321 -6.67 -22.72 20.49
CA LYS A 321 -5.74 -23.85 20.55
C LYS A 321 -5.36 -24.11 22.01
N ASP A 322 -5.68 -25.27 22.53
CA ASP A 322 -5.39 -25.68 23.91
C ASP A 322 -5.87 -24.68 24.99
N GLY A 323 -6.88 -23.89 24.69
CA GLY A 323 -7.44 -22.86 25.54
C GLY A 323 -6.93 -21.45 25.29
N ASP A 324 -5.88 -21.28 24.52
CA ASP A 324 -5.26 -20.01 24.13
C ASP A 324 -5.78 -19.49 22.80
N LEU A 325 -5.54 -18.22 22.51
CA LEU A 325 -5.94 -17.59 21.25
C LEU A 325 -4.82 -17.68 20.22
N TYR A 326 -5.11 -18.27 19.07
CA TYR A 326 -4.34 -18.06 17.83
C TYR A 326 -5.06 -17.01 16.97
N PHE A 327 -4.34 -15.97 16.56
CA PHE A 327 -4.89 -14.90 15.74
C PHE A 327 -3.94 -14.54 14.61
N SER A 328 -4.44 -14.41 13.38
CA SER A 328 -3.59 -14.11 12.22
C SER A 328 -4.25 -13.17 11.22
N VAL A 329 -3.41 -12.47 10.45
CA VAL A 329 -3.80 -11.66 9.30
C VAL A 329 -2.89 -12.00 8.13
N THR A 330 -3.48 -12.30 6.97
CA THR A 330 -2.76 -12.44 5.71
C THR A 330 -3.13 -11.29 4.78
N LEU A 331 -2.13 -10.51 4.39
CA LEU A 331 -2.21 -9.38 3.46
C LEU A 331 -1.70 -9.86 2.09
N PRO A 332 -2.55 -10.00 1.07
CA PRO A 332 -2.12 -10.55 -0.22
C PRO A 332 -1.34 -9.56 -1.08
N ALA A 333 -1.52 -8.25 -0.82
CA ALA A 333 -0.96 -7.19 -1.65
C ALA A 333 -0.55 -5.98 -0.79
N VAL A 334 0.71 -5.97 -0.37
CA VAL A 334 1.35 -4.84 0.34
C VAL A 334 2.32 -4.18 -0.63
N GLU A 335 1.90 -3.07 -1.19
CA GLU A 335 2.60 -2.36 -2.26
C GLU A 335 3.30 -1.15 -1.68
N VAL A 336 4.42 -1.38 -1.02
CA VAL A 336 5.18 -0.35 -0.30
C VAL A 336 6.63 -0.26 -0.78
N GLY A 337 7.23 0.88 -0.56
CA GLY A 337 8.65 1.12 -0.78
C GLY A 337 9.22 2.04 0.28
N THR A 338 10.53 2.04 0.40
CA THR A 338 11.30 2.91 1.31
C THR A 338 12.15 3.91 0.55
N VAL A 339 12.13 3.83 -0.79
CA VAL A 339 12.76 4.78 -1.70
C VAL A 339 11.81 5.20 -2.82
N GLY A 340 11.97 6.41 -3.30
CA GLY A 340 11.21 6.99 -4.42
C GLY A 340 9.80 7.44 -4.04
N GLY A 341 9.12 8.12 -4.97
CA GLY A 341 7.79 8.67 -4.76
C GLY A 341 7.71 9.60 -3.55
N GLY A 342 6.62 9.48 -2.79
CA GLY A 342 6.35 10.30 -1.61
C GLY A 342 7.29 10.05 -0.42
N THR A 343 8.11 8.97 -0.45
CA THR A 343 9.07 8.68 0.64
C THR A 343 10.19 9.72 0.75
N SER A 344 10.37 10.54 -0.28
CA SER A 344 11.37 11.62 -0.30
C SER A 344 10.87 12.93 0.31
N LEU A 345 9.57 13.06 0.60
CA LEU A 345 9.05 14.21 1.34
C LEU A 345 9.54 14.14 2.80
N GLU A 346 9.97 15.27 3.36
CA GLU A 346 10.69 15.32 4.64
C GLU A 346 9.94 14.64 5.77
N THR A 347 8.67 14.97 5.97
CA THR A 347 7.87 14.41 7.08
C THR A 347 7.58 12.92 6.91
N GLN A 348 7.44 12.44 5.68
CA GLN A 348 7.25 11.03 5.35
C GLN A 348 8.55 10.23 5.52
N ASN A 349 9.67 10.84 5.19
CA ASN A 349 10.99 10.26 5.43
C ASN A 349 11.29 10.13 6.93
N GLU A 350 10.97 11.17 7.73
CA GLU A 350 11.05 11.10 9.19
C GLU A 350 10.17 9.99 9.78
N ALA A 351 8.98 9.76 9.22
CA ALA A 351 8.13 8.67 9.65
C ALA A 351 8.73 7.27 9.31
N LEU A 352 9.39 7.11 8.15
CA LEU A 352 10.16 5.91 7.84
C LEU A 352 11.37 5.74 8.78
N SER A 353 12.00 6.83 9.20
CA SER A 353 13.08 6.82 10.21
C SER A 353 12.60 6.34 11.57
N ILE A 354 11.37 6.69 12.01
CA ILE A 354 10.75 6.15 13.23
C ILE A 354 10.68 4.61 13.18
N LEU A 355 10.41 4.05 12.00
CA LEU A 355 10.36 2.59 11.78
C LEU A 355 11.75 1.98 11.61
N GLY A 356 12.80 2.78 11.38
CA GLY A 356 14.16 2.30 11.10
C GLY A 356 14.31 1.67 9.72
N VAL A 357 13.47 2.04 8.75
CA VAL A 357 13.46 1.47 7.39
C VAL A 357 13.60 2.52 6.29
N GLU A 358 14.08 3.71 6.61
CA GLU A 358 14.29 4.76 5.61
C GLU A 358 15.36 4.37 4.58
N GLY A 359 15.18 4.79 3.32
CA GLY A 359 16.16 4.60 2.27
C GLY A 359 16.30 3.16 1.77
N GLY A 360 17.40 2.89 1.07
CA GLY A 360 17.71 1.55 0.57
C GLY A 360 18.28 0.62 1.63
N GLY A 361 17.85 -0.65 1.63
CA GLY A 361 18.35 -1.68 2.54
C GLY A 361 19.68 -2.27 2.12
N ASP A 362 20.35 -2.94 3.07
CA ASP A 362 21.51 -3.78 2.83
C ASP A 362 21.25 -5.19 3.43
N PRO A 363 21.00 -6.20 2.60
CA PRO A 363 21.02 -6.20 1.12
C PRO A 363 19.88 -5.39 0.49
N PRO A 364 19.98 -4.99 -0.81
CA PRO A 364 18.93 -4.29 -1.54
C PRO A 364 17.57 -5.01 -1.44
N GLY A 365 16.52 -4.23 -1.13
CA GLY A 365 15.18 -4.74 -0.86
C GLY A 365 14.91 -5.05 0.62
N GLY A 366 15.95 -5.01 1.46
CA GLY A 366 15.84 -5.34 2.89
C GLY A 366 14.89 -4.43 3.64
N ASN A 367 14.98 -3.12 3.44
CA ASN A 367 14.16 -2.15 4.15
C ASN A 367 12.69 -2.25 3.76
N ALA A 368 12.37 -2.40 2.47
CA ALA A 368 10.98 -2.53 2.04
C ALA A 368 10.35 -3.87 2.47
N ARG A 369 11.14 -4.95 2.56
CA ARG A 369 10.70 -6.23 3.13
C ARG A 369 10.45 -6.12 4.62
N ALA A 370 11.37 -5.51 5.37
CA ALA A 370 11.18 -5.23 6.79
C ALA A 370 9.93 -4.37 7.03
N PHE A 371 9.74 -3.34 6.23
CA PHE A 371 8.56 -2.49 6.32
C PHE A 371 7.25 -3.27 6.09
N ALA A 372 7.22 -4.16 5.10
CA ALA A 372 6.05 -5.01 4.86
C ALA A 372 5.76 -5.96 6.04
N GLU A 373 6.78 -6.54 6.67
CA GLU A 373 6.61 -7.37 7.87
C GLU A 373 6.10 -6.57 9.07
N ILE A 374 6.58 -5.32 9.26
CA ILE A 374 6.07 -4.42 10.31
C ILE A 374 4.59 -4.07 10.05
N ILE A 375 4.21 -3.83 8.79
CA ILE A 375 2.80 -3.62 8.41
C ILE A 375 1.95 -4.84 8.75
N GLY A 376 2.45 -6.04 8.50
CA GLY A 376 1.79 -7.29 8.92
C GLY A 376 1.52 -7.33 10.42
N GLY A 377 2.52 -6.98 11.22
CA GLY A 377 2.39 -6.86 12.67
C GLY A 377 1.38 -5.78 13.10
N ALA A 378 1.42 -4.61 12.46
CA ALA A 378 0.48 -3.52 12.74
C ALA A 378 -0.96 -3.90 12.38
N ALA A 379 -1.16 -4.64 11.28
CA ALA A 379 -2.47 -5.16 10.89
C ALA A 379 -3.01 -6.17 11.92
N VAL A 380 -2.17 -7.09 12.42
CA VAL A 380 -2.54 -8.00 13.51
C VAL A 380 -2.95 -7.20 14.75
N ALA A 381 -2.17 -6.20 15.15
CA ALA A 381 -2.47 -5.39 16.33
C ALA A 381 -3.82 -4.64 16.19
N GLY A 382 -4.08 -4.01 15.05
CA GLY A 382 -5.34 -3.30 14.78
C GLY A 382 -6.55 -4.25 14.77
N GLU A 383 -6.45 -5.34 14.01
CA GLU A 383 -7.49 -6.35 13.88
C GLU A 383 -7.82 -7.04 15.21
N LEU A 384 -6.79 -7.49 15.95
CA LEU A 384 -6.94 -8.12 17.25
C LEU A 384 -7.68 -7.20 18.24
N SER A 385 -7.26 -5.94 18.31
CA SER A 385 -7.86 -4.95 19.20
C SER A 385 -9.33 -4.71 18.88
N LEU A 386 -9.70 -4.59 17.60
CA LEU A 386 -11.09 -4.38 17.20
C LEU A 386 -11.95 -5.63 17.45
N HIS A 387 -11.45 -6.83 17.12
CA HIS A 387 -12.17 -8.07 17.41
C HIS A 387 -12.44 -8.22 18.92
N ALA A 388 -11.44 -7.96 19.75
CA ALA A 388 -11.58 -7.98 21.19
C ALA A 388 -12.59 -6.94 21.71
N ALA A 389 -12.58 -5.72 21.17
CA ALA A 389 -13.55 -4.68 21.55
C ALA A 389 -14.99 -5.05 21.20
N LEU A 390 -15.20 -5.70 20.06
CA LEU A 390 -16.51 -6.21 19.67
C LEU A 390 -16.95 -7.39 20.54
N ALA A 391 -16.02 -8.27 20.85
CA ALA A 391 -16.26 -9.44 21.72
C ALA A 391 -16.57 -9.05 23.17
N SER A 392 -15.93 -8.02 23.71
CA SER A 392 -16.12 -7.55 25.09
C SER A 392 -17.52 -6.97 25.38
N ARG A 393 -18.20 -6.42 24.36
CA ARG A 393 -19.58 -5.93 24.50
C ARG A 393 -20.55 -7.05 24.89
N HIS A 394 -20.35 -8.25 24.36
CA HIS A 394 -21.14 -9.43 24.75
C HIS A 394 -20.87 -9.88 26.18
N LEU A 395 -19.65 -9.66 26.69
CA LEU A 395 -19.30 -9.98 28.06
C LEU A 395 -20.00 -9.04 29.06
N SER A 396 -20.01 -7.73 28.81
CA SER A 396 -20.69 -6.74 29.66
C SER A 396 -22.19 -7.01 29.76
N GLU A 397 -22.86 -7.28 28.64
CA GLU A 397 -24.29 -7.60 28.63
C GLU A 397 -24.61 -8.92 29.36
N SER A 398 -23.73 -9.91 29.29
CA SER A 398 -23.87 -11.18 29.99
C SER A 398 -23.71 -10.99 31.50
N HIS A 399 -22.74 -10.18 31.94
CA HIS A 399 -22.56 -9.86 33.37
C HIS A 399 -23.73 -9.04 33.95
N GLU A 400 -24.29 -8.11 33.18
CA GLU A 400 -25.48 -7.38 33.59
C GLU A 400 -26.74 -8.27 33.70
N LYS A 401 -26.83 -9.33 32.86
CA LYS A 401 -27.95 -10.29 32.92
C LYS A 401 -27.80 -11.33 34.02
N LEU A 402 -26.56 -11.68 34.38
CA LEU A 402 -26.28 -12.67 35.44
C LEU A 402 -26.11 -12.04 36.84
N GLY A 403 -25.92 -10.74 36.90
CA GLY A 403 -25.75 -9.98 38.15
C GLY A 403 -27.04 -9.41 38.76
N ARG A 404 -28.23 -9.86 38.30
CA ARG A 404 -29.52 -9.50 38.86
C ARG A 404 -30.10 -10.63 39.66
#